data_ff1a284703462e1276b812746e8529bf
#
_entry.id   ff1a284703462e1276b812746e8529bf
#
_cell.length_a   1.000
_cell.length_b   1.000
_cell.length_c   1.000
_cell.angle_alpha   90.00
_cell.angle_beta   90.00
_cell.angle_gamma   90.00
#
_symmetry.space_group_name_H-M   'P 1'
#
loop_
_entity.id
_entity.type
_entity.pdbx_description
1 polymer ?
#
loop_
_entity_poly.entity_id
_entity_poly.type
_entity_poly.pdbx_seq_one_letter_code
_entity_poly.pdbx_strand_id
1 'polypeptide(L)'
;LREVVAAVGRYPEFCFDTETTGFDIFNDRIVGLSLAVEPFKAWYVPFLEKDTPEYAEIVRPLFEDEKIAKIGQNIKFDLMVLRRLGITIRGRMYDTMILHYLLDPESRHNMNALAEKYLNYKPIEIETLIGKGSKQLTMDLVNVERVKEYAAEDADVTLQLKQALYPMIEQIGLQHLYFEIE
;
A
#
# COMPACT_ATOMS: atom_id res chain seq x y z
N LEU A 1 -3.04 -3.19 17.62
CA LEU A 1 -3.77 -3.05 16.37
C LEU A 1 -5.00 -2.15 16.51
N ARG A 2 -5.91 -2.37 17.48
CA ARG A 2 -7.13 -1.56 17.68
C ARG A 2 -6.84 -0.06 17.83
N GLU A 3 -5.77 0.31 18.52
CA GLU A 3 -5.33 1.71 18.66
C GLU A 3 -4.88 2.30 17.33
N VAL A 4 -4.17 1.52 16.49
CA VAL A 4 -3.75 1.95 15.15
C VAL A 4 -5.00 2.17 14.28
N VAL A 5 -5.94 1.23 14.24
CA VAL A 5 -7.19 1.36 13.49
C VAL A 5 -7.98 2.59 13.93
N ALA A 6 -8.09 2.82 15.26
CA ALA A 6 -8.76 4.01 15.80
C ALA A 6 -8.03 5.32 15.46
N ALA A 7 -6.70 5.30 15.36
CA ALA A 7 -5.92 6.46 14.95
C ALA A 7 -6.10 6.76 13.46
N VAL A 8 -5.97 5.74 12.60
CA VAL A 8 -6.13 5.85 11.14
C VAL A 8 -7.54 6.28 10.77
N GLY A 9 -8.58 5.73 11.42
CA GLY A 9 -9.99 6.04 11.15
C GLY A 9 -10.40 7.49 11.45
N ARG A 10 -9.53 8.32 12.01
CA ARG A 10 -9.76 9.78 12.20
C ARG A 10 -9.40 10.60 10.96
N TYR A 11 -8.75 10.00 9.98
CA TYR A 11 -8.31 10.68 8.77
C TYR A 11 -9.28 10.44 7.61
N PRO A 12 -9.45 11.39 6.70
CA PRO A 12 -10.33 11.24 5.55
C PRO A 12 -9.79 10.28 4.49
N GLU A 13 -8.50 9.97 4.58
CA GLU A 13 -7.81 9.03 3.70
C GLU A 13 -6.62 8.39 4.41
N PHE A 14 -6.22 7.20 3.97
CA PHE A 14 -4.98 6.54 4.38
C PHE A 14 -4.39 5.75 3.23
N CYS A 15 -3.06 5.63 3.25
CA CYS A 15 -2.34 4.70 2.40
C CYS A 15 -2.19 3.35 3.11
N PHE A 16 -2.21 2.26 2.34
CA PHE A 16 -1.93 0.93 2.82
C PHE A 16 -1.13 0.13 1.79
N ASP A 17 -0.40 -0.84 2.28
CA ASP A 17 0.32 -1.83 1.51
C ASP A 17 0.33 -3.16 2.26
N THR A 18 0.30 -4.29 1.54
CA THR A 18 0.28 -5.62 2.13
C THR A 18 1.58 -6.36 1.86
N GLU A 19 2.21 -6.83 2.93
CA GLU A 19 3.35 -7.75 2.83
C GLU A 19 2.85 -9.19 2.77
N THR A 20 3.39 -9.96 1.82
CA THR A 20 3.02 -11.36 1.58
C THR A 20 4.24 -12.25 1.47
N THR A 21 4.05 -13.57 1.57
CA THR A 21 5.15 -14.53 1.38
C THR A 21 5.64 -14.61 -0.07
N GLY A 22 4.86 -14.13 -1.03
CA GLY A 22 5.17 -14.09 -2.46
C GLY A 22 4.06 -13.45 -3.26
N PHE A 23 4.06 -13.64 -4.59
CA PHE A 23 3.11 -13.00 -5.51
C PHE A 23 1.98 -13.92 -6.00
N ASP A 24 1.93 -15.16 -5.53
CA ASP A 24 0.83 -16.09 -5.86
C ASP A 24 -0.37 -15.81 -4.95
N ILE A 25 -1.30 -15.02 -5.44
CA ILE A 25 -2.49 -14.60 -4.70
C ILE A 25 -3.29 -15.78 -4.14
N PHE A 26 -3.22 -16.96 -4.74
CA PHE A 26 -3.99 -18.12 -4.31
C PHE A 26 -3.29 -18.91 -3.19
N ASN A 27 -1.97 -18.97 -3.20
CA ASN A 27 -1.18 -19.81 -2.31
C ASN A 27 -0.40 -19.00 -1.25
N ASP A 28 0.03 -17.80 -1.58
CA ASP A 28 0.75 -16.97 -0.64
C ASP A 28 -0.16 -16.38 0.45
N ARG A 29 0.42 -16.11 1.61
CA ARG A 29 -0.30 -15.57 2.75
C ARG A 29 0.17 -14.15 3.09
N ILE A 30 -0.71 -13.38 3.68
CA ILE A 30 -0.35 -12.09 4.24
C ILE A 30 0.57 -12.28 5.46
N VAL A 31 1.61 -11.47 5.56
CA VAL A 31 2.54 -11.44 6.70
C VAL A 31 2.57 -10.08 7.39
N GLY A 32 1.98 -9.06 6.77
CA GLY A 32 1.88 -7.75 7.39
C GLY A 32 1.02 -6.78 6.60
N LEU A 33 0.66 -5.71 7.29
CA LEU A 33 -0.09 -4.59 6.75
C LEU A 33 0.58 -3.30 7.21
N SER A 34 0.96 -2.45 6.28
CA SER A 34 1.41 -1.10 6.57
C SER A 34 0.30 -0.07 6.31
N LEU A 35 0.30 1.00 7.09
CA LEU A 35 -0.69 2.06 7.05
C LEU A 35 0.01 3.41 7.23
N ALA A 36 -0.30 4.40 6.37
CA ALA A 36 0.20 5.77 6.51
C ALA A 36 -0.95 6.77 6.35
N VAL A 37 -0.91 7.87 7.12
CA VAL A 37 -1.98 8.89 7.14
C VAL A 37 -1.47 10.31 6.87
N GLU A 38 -0.21 10.55 7.17
CA GLU A 38 0.49 11.82 6.95
C GLU A 38 1.94 11.51 6.60
N PRO A 39 2.66 12.36 5.87
CA PRO A 39 4.09 12.19 5.65
C PRO A 39 4.85 11.93 6.95
N PHE A 40 5.67 10.88 6.94
CA PHE A 40 6.49 10.42 8.08
C PHE A 40 5.68 9.86 9.25
N LYS A 41 4.42 9.48 9.03
CA LYS A 41 3.55 8.88 10.04
C LYS A 41 2.91 7.61 9.51
N ALA A 42 3.59 6.50 9.73
CA ALA A 42 3.19 5.18 9.29
C ALA A 42 3.30 4.14 10.41
N TRP A 43 2.56 3.06 10.25
CA TRP A 43 2.58 1.89 11.12
C TRP A 43 2.75 0.64 10.29
N TYR A 44 3.44 -0.34 10.83
CA TYR A 44 3.46 -1.70 10.34
C TYR A 44 2.83 -2.64 11.35
N VAL A 45 1.93 -3.48 10.92
CA VAL A 45 1.26 -4.49 11.72
C VAL A 45 1.66 -5.87 11.20
N PRO A 46 2.55 -6.61 11.88
CA PRO A 46 2.88 -7.96 11.48
C PRO A 46 1.69 -8.90 11.71
N PHE A 47 1.33 -9.69 10.69
CA PHE A 47 0.28 -10.68 10.77
C PHE A 47 0.90 -12.06 11.05
N LEU A 48 0.75 -12.54 12.27
CA LEU A 48 1.05 -13.93 12.59
C LEU A 48 -0.10 -14.80 12.11
N GLU A 49 0.21 -15.95 11.53
CA GLU A 49 -0.78 -16.83 10.91
C GLU A 49 -2.00 -17.13 11.82
N LYS A 50 -1.74 -17.42 13.11
CA LYS A 50 -2.77 -17.68 14.11
C LYS A 50 -3.67 -16.49 14.41
N ASP A 51 -3.17 -15.26 14.25
CA ASP A 51 -3.85 -14.02 14.63
C ASP A 51 -4.56 -13.37 13.41
N THR A 52 -4.27 -13.85 12.19
CA THR A 52 -4.78 -13.29 10.94
C THR A 52 -6.32 -13.15 10.90
N PRO A 53 -7.13 -14.14 11.34
CA PRO A 53 -8.59 -13.99 11.35
C PRO A 53 -9.07 -12.87 12.27
N GLU A 54 -8.50 -12.75 13.47
CA GLU A 54 -8.84 -11.66 14.40
C GLU A 54 -8.42 -10.31 13.84
N TYR A 55 -7.22 -10.22 13.25
CA TYR A 55 -6.71 -8.97 12.70
C TYR A 55 -7.54 -8.51 11.51
N ALA A 56 -7.98 -9.44 10.65
CA ALA A 56 -8.89 -9.15 9.56
C ALA A 56 -10.20 -8.51 10.05
N GLU A 57 -10.81 -9.04 11.11
CA GLU A 57 -12.02 -8.47 11.70
C GLU A 57 -11.79 -7.07 12.32
N ILE A 58 -10.62 -6.84 12.91
CA ILE A 58 -10.28 -5.53 13.50
C ILE A 58 -10.08 -4.46 12.43
N VAL A 59 -9.44 -4.79 11.31
CA VAL A 59 -9.16 -3.80 10.24
C VAL A 59 -10.33 -3.64 9.26
N ARG A 60 -11.21 -4.63 9.12
CA ARG A 60 -12.35 -4.63 8.19
C ARG A 60 -13.15 -3.32 8.20
N PRO A 61 -13.59 -2.78 9.35
CA PRO A 61 -14.39 -1.56 9.36
C PRO A 61 -13.68 -0.36 8.73
N LEU A 62 -12.33 -0.30 8.84
CA LEU A 62 -11.53 0.77 8.25
C LEU A 62 -11.53 0.69 6.71
N PHE A 63 -11.39 -0.51 6.16
CA PHE A 63 -11.38 -0.72 4.71
C PHE A 63 -12.76 -0.62 4.08
N GLU A 64 -13.82 -1.01 4.79
CA GLU A 64 -15.19 -1.02 4.30
C GLU A 64 -15.93 0.31 4.52
N ASP A 65 -15.33 1.28 5.22
CA ASP A 65 -15.92 2.63 5.37
C ASP A 65 -15.78 3.42 4.05
N GLU A 66 -16.93 3.69 3.41
CA GLU A 66 -16.99 4.44 2.15
C GLU A 66 -16.58 5.91 2.28
N LYS A 67 -16.54 6.45 3.50
CA LYS A 67 -16.18 7.85 3.76
C LYS A 67 -14.67 8.07 3.80
N ILE A 68 -13.90 7.02 4.00
CA ILE A 68 -12.44 7.07 4.08
C ILE A 68 -11.87 6.64 2.74
N ALA A 69 -11.09 7.47 2.09
CA ALA A 69 -10.41 7.11 0.86
C ALA A 69 -9.18 6.21 1.14
N LYS A 70 -8.88 5.31 0.22
CA LYS A 70 -7.74 4.39 0.28
C LYS A 70 -6.73 4.74 -0.81
N ILE A 71 -5.46 4.69 -0.44
CA ILE A 71 -4.34 4.98 -1.33
C ILE A 71 -3.45 3.74 -1.37
N GLY A 72 -2.94 3.39 -2.53
CA GLY A 72 -1.97 2.31 -2.70
C GLY A 72 -1.17 2.45 -3.99
N GLN A 73 -0.22 1.58 -4.17
CA GLN A 73 0.60 1.45 -5.39
C GLN A 73 0.32 0.09 -6.03
N ASN A 74 -0.22 0.03 -7.25
CA ASN A 74 -0.70 -1.21 -7.86
C ASN A 74 -1.72 -1.95 -6.96
N ILE A 75 -2.64 -1.17 -6.43
CA ILE A 75 -3.61 -1.51 -5.37
C ILE A 75 -4.41 -2.78 -5.64
N LYS A 76 -4.55 -3.20 -6.89
CA LYS A 76 -5.30 -4.41 -7.27
C LYS A 76 -4.74 -5.69 -6.66
N PHE A 77 -3.42 -5.77 -6.40
CA PHE A 77 -2.82 -6.90 -5.70
C PHE A 77 -3.32 -6.95 -4.25
N ASP A 78 -3.25 -5.84 -3.54
CA ASP A 78 -3.68 -5.70 -2.15
C ASP A 78 -5.19 -5.93 -2.00
N LEU A 79 -5.99 -5.44 -2.95
CA LEU A 79 -7.42 -5.74 -3.03
C LEU A 79 -7.70 -7.25 -3.02
N MET A 80 -6.93 -8.03 -3.79
CA MET A 80 -7.10 -9.47 -3.86
C MET A 80 -6.63 -10.17 -2.58
N VAL A 81 -5.51 -9.72 -1.99
CA VAL A 81 -5.02 -10.21 -0.69
C VAL A 81 -6.07 -10.00 0.39
N LEU A 82 -6.60 -8.78 0.53
CA LEU A 82 -7.60 -8.43 1.53
C LEU A 82 -8.94 -9.15 1.27
N ARG A 83 -9.33 -9.33 0.02
CA ARG A 83 -10.55 -10.07 -0.33
C ARG A 83 -10.51 -11.54 0.13
N ARG A 84 -9.35 -12.18 0.10
CA ARG A 84 -9.17 -13.53 0.67
C ARG A 84 -9.38 -13.57 2.18
N LEU A 85 -9.15 -12.47 2.87
CA LEU A 85 -9.47 -12.30 4.30
C LEU A 85 -10.94 -11.91 4.54
N GLY A 86 -11.75 -11.89 3.48
CA GLY A 86 -13.16 -11.51 3.54
C GLY A 86 -13.39 -9.99 3.68
N ILE A 87 -12.39 -9.17 3.39
CA ILE A 87 -12.47 -7.70 3.45
C ILE A 87 -12.78 -7.18 2.05
N THR A 88 -13.83 -6.36 1.93
CA THR A 88 -14.17 -5.64 0.69
C THR A 88 -13.81 -4.17 0.85
N ILE A 89 -12.86 -3.70 0.06
CA ILE A 89 -12.51 -2.27 0.09
C ILE A 89 -13.65 -1.48 -0.55
N ARG A 90 -14.07 -0.42 0.14
CA ARG A 90 -15.13 0.50 -0.30
C ARG A 90 -14.66 1.93 -0.28
N GLY A 91 -15.44 2.80 -0.96
CA GLY A 91 -15.13 4.22 -1.07
C GLY A 91 -14.12 4.52 -2.16
N ARG A 92 -13.63 5.76 -2.16
CA ARG A 92 -12.69 6.23 -3.18
C ARG A 92 -11.32 5.59 -3.01
N MET A 93 -10.72 5.21 -4.14
CA MET A 93 -9.38 4.62 -4.19
C MET A 93 -8.46 5.48 -5.05
N TYR A 94 -7.20 5.58 -4.61
CA TYR A 94 -6.12 6.22 -5.35
C TYR A 94 -4.98 5.21 -5.55
N ASP A 95 -4.72 4.86 -6.81
CA ASP A 95 -3.57 4.06 -7.22
C ASP A 95 -2.51 4.95 -7.85
N THR A 96 -1.36 5.08 -7.21
CA THR A 96 -0.27 5.94 -7.69
C THR A 96 0.33 5.45 -8.99
N MET A 97 0.27 4.16 -9.28
CA MET A 97 0.67 3.61 -10.58
C MET A 97 -0.23 4.10 -11.70
N ILE A 98 -1.56 4.06 -11.51
CA ILE A 98 -2.53 4.55 -12.50
C ILE A 98 -2.48 6.07 -12.62
N LEU A 99 -2.37 6.80 -11.51
CA LEU A 99 -2.18 8.26 -11.56
C LEU A 99 -1.00 8.64 -12.46
N HIS A 100 0.15 7.97 -12.27
CA HIS A 100 1.32 8.26 -13.08
C HIS A 100 1.18 7.76 -14.54
N TYR A 101 0.53 6.63 -14.76
CA TYR A 101 0.24 6.15 -16.10
C TYR A 101 -0.53 7.17 -16.95
N LEU A 102 -1.51 7.83 -16.35
CA LEU A 102 -2.29 8.88 -17.03
C LEU A 102 -1.48 10.16 -17.30
N LEU A 103 -0.45 10.45 -16.50
CA LEU A 103 0.42 11.61 -16.67
C LEU A 103 1.52 11.37 -17.71
N ASP A 104 2.08 10.17 -17.74
CA ASP A 104 3.26 9.84 -18.55
C ASP A 104 3.28 8.32 -18.87
N PRO A 105 2.45 7.87 -19.84
CA PRO A 105 2.24 6.43 -20.12
C PRO A 105 3.49 5.70 -20.61
N GLU A 106 4.48 6.41 -21.15
CA GLU A 106 5.69 5.82 -21.74
C GLU A 106 6.80 5.54 -20.71
N SER A 107 6.65 6.01 -19.47
CA SER A 107 7.70 5.88 -18.48
C SER A 107 7.46 4.71 -17.49
N ARG A 108 8.38 4.52 -16.55
CA ARG A 108 8.24 3.49 -15.51
C ARG A 108 7.28 3.96 -14.41
N HIS A 109 6.39 3.07 -13.96
CA HIS A 109 5.35 3.38 -12.97
C HIS A 109 5.58 2.67 -11.63
N ASN A 110 6.74 2.03 -11.42
CA ASN A 110 7.03 1.42 -10.12
C ASN A 110 7.35 2.51 -9.08
N MET A 111 7.05 2.24 -7.82
CA MET A 111 7.17 3.18 -6.71
C MET A 111 8.55 3.82 -6.61
N ASN A 112 9.65 3.04 -6.75
CA ASN A 112 11.01 3.56 -6.63
C ASN A 112 11.31 4.62 -7.69
N ALA A 113 10.95 4.35 -8.97
CA ALA A 113 11.14 5.32 -10.04
C ALA A 113 10.31 6.58 -9.83
N LEU A 114 9.08 6.43 -9.30
CA LEU A 114 8.22 7.57 -8.98
C LEU A 114 8.78 8.39 -7.81
N ALA A 115 9.25 7.74 -6.76
CA ALA A 115 9.86 8.39 -5.60
C ALA A 115 11.11 9.18 -5.98
N GLU A 116 11.99 8.61 -6.80
CA GLU A 116 13.17 9.32 -7.32
C GLU A 116 12.76 10.54 -8.15
N LYS A 117 11.76 10.39 -9.03
CA LYS A 117 11.32 11.46 -9.95
C LYS A 117 10.58 12.59 -9.24
N TYR A 118 9.64 12.29 -8.36
CA TYR A 118 8.70 13.26 -7.80
C TYR A 118 9.01 13.69 -6.38
N LEU A 119 9.71 12.85 -5.59
CA LEU A 119 10.04 13.13 -4.21
C LEU A 119 11.55 13.36 -4.00
N ASN A 120 12.38 13.15 -5.05
CA ASN A 120 13.84 13.16 -4.94
C ASN A 120 14.33 12.24 -3.81
N TYR A 121 13.70 11.09 -3.67
CA TYR A 121 13.93 10.13 -2.60
C TYR A 121 14.17 8.73 -3.18
N LYS A 122 15.15 8.02 -2.63
CA LYS A 122 15.46 6.64 -3.01
C LYS A 122 14.98 5.70 -1.91
N PRO A 123 13.86 4.95 -2.11
CA PRO A 123 13.34 4.00 -1.14
C PRO A 123 14.27 2.81 -0.90
N ILE A 124 14.05 2.10 0.18
CA ILE A 124 14.70 0.83 0.50
C ILE A 124 14.33 -0.19 -0.58
N GLU A 125 15.34 -0.83 -1.18
CA GLU A 125 15.11 -1.88 -2.16
C GLU A 125 14.77 -3.20 -1.43
N ILE A 126 13.67 -3.87 -1.80
CA ILE A 126 13.23 -5.14 -1.22
C ILE A 126 14.34 -6.20 -1.20
N GLU A 127 15.19 -6.20 -2.20
CA GLU A 127 16.33 -7.13 -2.32
C GLU A 127 17.35 -6.98 -1.18
N THR A 128 17.39 -5.83 -0.51
CA THR A 128 18.23 -5.63 0.68
C THR A 128 17.69 -6.39 1.89
N LEU A 129 16.39 -6.71 1.91
CA LEU A 129 15.72 -7.47 2.95
C LEU A 129 15.77 -8.97 2.67
N ILE A 130 15.27 -9.36 1.50
CA ILE A 130 15.04 -10.77 1.15
C ILE A 130 16.20 -11.39 0.36
N GLY A 131 17.15 -10.58 -0.12
CA GLY A 131 18.25 -11.06 -0.97
C GLY A 131 17.86 -11.20 -2.45
N LYS A 132 18.74 -11.82 -3.24
CA LYS A 132 18.58 -11.98 -4.70
C LYS A 132 18.72 -13.44 -5.15
N GLY A 133 18.04 -13.77 -6.26
CA GLY A 133 18.18 -15.04 -6.95
C GLY A 133 17.66 -16.25 -6.17
N SER A 134 18.29 -17.42 -6.35
CA SER A 134 17.81 -18.68 -5.78
C SER A 134 17.94 -18.81 -4.25
N LYS A 135 18.59 -17.85 -3.60
CA LYS A 135 18.72 -17.77 -2.12
C LYS A 135 17.80 -16.71 -1.52
N GLN A 136 16.87 -16.20 -2.29
CA GLN A 136 15.91 -15.20 -1.84
C GLN A 136 15.02 -15.79 -0.74
N LEU A 137 14.90 -15.06 0.36
CA LEU A 137 14.02 -15.40 1.48
C LEU A 137 12.58 -14.95 1.16
N THR A 138 11.61 -15.59 1.78
CA THR A 138 10.24 -15.04 1.86
C THR A 138 10.15 -14.00 2.97
N MET A 139 9.22 -13.05 2.87
CA MET A 139 9.13 -11.91 3.79
C MET A 139 8.91 -12.33 5.25
N ASP A 140 8.22 -13.44 5.49
CA ASP A 140 7.98 -14.01 6.82
C ASP A 140 9.24 -14.57 7.52
N LEU A 141 10.31 -14.78 6.77
CA LEU A 141 11.60 -15.22 7.30
C LEU A 141 12.55 -14.03 7.60
N VAL A 142 12.19 -12.82 7.24
CA VAL A 142 12.96 -11.61 7.52
C VAL A 142 12.68 -11.12 8.94
N ASN A 143 13.70 -10.56 9.59
CA ASN A 143 13.53 -9.95 10.90
C ASN A 143 12.46 -8.84 10.87
N VAL A 144 11.48 -8.90 11.76
CA VAL A 144 10.31 -8.02 11.80
C VAL A 144 10.68 -6.52 11.89
N GLU A 145 11.77 -6.17 12.58
CA GLU A 145 12.21 -4.78 12.68
C GLU A 145 12.68 -4.22 11.33
N ARG A 146 13.29 -5.07 10.50
CA ARG A 146 13.68 -4.68 9.14
C ARG A 146 12.49 -4.59 8.20
N VAL A 147 11.55 -5.54 8.31
CA VAL A 147 10.29 -5.50 7.55
C VAL A 147 9.49 -4.25 7.91
N LYS A 148 9.41 -3.92 9.19
CA LYS A 148 8.72 -2.72 9.68
C LYS A 148 9.23 -1.44 9.03
N GLU A 149 10.55 -1.27 8.96
CA GLU A 149 11.16 -0.08 8.36
C GLU A 149 10.81 0.01 6.86
N TYR A 150 10.97 -1.08 6.13
CA TYR A 150 10.66 -1.18 4.71
C TYR A 150 9.17 -0.93 4.45
N ALA A 151 8.28 -1.71 5.06
CA ALA A 151 6.86 -1.66 4.80
C ALA A 151 6.21 -0.32 5.24
N ALA A 152 6.66 0.27 6.35
CA ALA A 152 6.20 1.59 6.77
C ALA A 152 6.66 2.69 5.81
N GLU A 153 7.88 2.57 5.25
CA GLU A 153 8.40 3.47 4.22
C GLU A 153 7.57 3.35 2.95
N ASP A 154 7.24 2.14 2.48
CA ASP A 154 6.46 1.93 1.26
C ASP A 154 5.07 2.60 1.34
N ALA A 155 4.38 2.46 2.46
CA ALA A 155 3.11 3.14 2.68
C ALA A 155 3.26 4.67 2.76
N ASP A 156 4.30 5.17 3.43
CA ASP A 156 4.56 6.61 3.55
C ASP A 156 4.93 7.23 2.19
N VAL A 157 5.85 6.62 1.46
CA VAL A 157 6.25 7.07 0.13
C VAL A 157 5.07 7.06 -0.84
N THR A 158 4.24 6.02 -0.82
CA THR A 158 3.04 5.93 -1.66
C THR A 158 2.02 7.02 -1.32
N LEU A 159 1.83 7.35 -0.04
CA LEU A 159 1.01 8.49 0.39
C LEU A 159 1.53 9.80 -0.20
N GLN A 160 2.84 10.06 -0.07
CA GLN A 160 3.47 11.28 -0.58
C GLN A 160 3.41 11.34 -2.12
N LEU A 161 3.54 10.21 -2.80
CA LEU A 161 3.36 10.13 -4.26
C LEU A 161 1.94 10.51 -4.69
N LYS A 162 0.91 10.03 -3.98
CA LYS A 162 -0.47 10.47 -4.26
C LYS A 162 -0.62 11.98 -4.10
N GLN A 163 -0.04 12.56 -3.04
CA GLN A 163 -0.08 14.01 -2.79
C GLN A 163 0.63 14.81 -3.89
N ALA A 164 1.70 14.27 -4.49
CA ALA A 164 2.41 14.90 -5.60
C ALA A 164 1.68 14.74 -6.95
N LEU A 165 1.15 13.54 -7.24
CA LEU A 165 0.62 13.19 -8.57
C LEU A 165 -0.85 13.64 -8.75
N TYR A 166 -1.69 13.51 -7.72
CA TYR A 166 -3.13 13.77 -7.89
C TYR A 166 -3.46 15.23 -8.27
N PRO A 167 -2.81 16.26 -7.71
CA PRO A 167 -3.00 17.64 -8.17
C PRO A 167 -2.66 17.85 -9.65
N MET A 168 -1.70 17.08 -10.20
CA MET A 168 -1.36 17.14 -11.62
C MET A 168 -2.50 16.58 -12.50
N ILE A 169 -3.14 15.49 -12.06
CA ILE A 169 -4.35 14.93 -12.70
C ILE A 169 -5.50 15.95 -12.70
N GLU A 170 -5.67 16.67 -11.59
CA GLU A 170 -6.67 17.73 -11.49
C GLU A 170 -6.38 18.88 -12.46
N GLN A 171 -5.14 19.31 -12.53
CA GLN A 171 -4.70 20.41 -13.39
C GLN A 171 -4.94 20.13 -14.89
N ILE A 172 -4.79 18.88 -15.32
CA ILE A 172 -5.01 18.49 -16.73
C ILE A 172 -6.42 17.96 -16.99
N GLY A 173 -7.32 17.94 -15.99
CA GLY A 173 -8.72 17.60 -16.14
C GLY A 173 -9.02 16.11 -16.35
N LEU A 174 -8.14 15.20 -15.90
CA LEU A 174 -8.29 13.75 -16.08
C LEU A 174 -8.99 13.02 -14.92
N GLN A 175 -9.61 13.72 -13.97
CA GLN A 175 -10.27 13.10 -12.82
C GLN A 175 -11.40 12.14 -13.24
N HIS A 176 -12.19 12.53 -14.26
CA HIS A 176 -13.27 11.67 -14.75
C HIS A 176 -12.72 10.38 -15.34
N LEU A 177 -11.69 10.47 -16.18
CA LEU A 177 -11.03 9.29 -16.74
C LEU A 177 -10.50 8.39 -15.62
N TYR A 178 -9.84 8.96 -14.63
CA TYR A 178 -9.26 8.23 -13.51
C TYR A 178 -10.28 7.48 -12.66
N PHE A 179 -11.43 8.11 -12.31
CA PHE A 179 -12.37 7.51 -11.38
C PHE A 179 -13.48 6.70 -12.02
N GLU A 180 -13.78 6.93 -13.30
CA GLU A 180 -14.94 6.32 -13.97
C GLU A 180 -14.54 5.27 -15.01
N ILE A 181 -13.29 5.28 -15.47
CA ILE A 181 -12.83 4.41 -16.54
C ILE A 181 -11.70 3.50 -16.07
N GLU A 182 -10.66 4.03 -15.40
CA GLU A 182 -9.49 3.28 -14.91
C GLU A 182 -9.69 2.81 -13.46
#